data_127ae28f5db90d99d52bac36823bb617
#
_entry.id   127ae28f5db90d99d52bac36823bb617
#
_cell.length_a   1.000
_cell.length_b   1.000
_cell.length_c   1.000
_cell.angle_alpha   90.00
_cell.angle_beta   90.00
_cell.angle_gamma   90.00
#
_symmetry.space_group_name_H-M   'P 1'
#
loop_
_entity.id
_entity.type
_entity.pdbx_description
1 polymer ?
#
loop_
_entity_poly.entity_id
_entity_poly.type
_entity_poly.pdbx_seq_one_letter_code
_entity_poly.pdbx_strand_id
1 'polypeptide(L)'
;MQFLTKISQTALNIEEALEFAQASSNGCANLFVGKVRNNNLGREVLGVSYDAFDPLCINILNEIAIEAIKEFEHRLRIYVSHFKGKLEIGGISVVIAVGSPHRDASFLACRYIIEELKKRAPIWKKEHYIDGDDEWLLGHELEKQ
;
A
#
# COMPACT_ATOMS: atom_id res chain seq x y z
N MET A 1 -13.88 6.81 -13.24
CA MET A 1 -12.54 6.33 -12.84
C MET A 1 -12.70 5.27 -11.76
N GLN A 2 -12.19 4.08 -12.02
CA GLN A 2 -12.35 2.95 -11.09
C GLN A 2 -11.20 2.81 -10.11
N PHE A 3 -10.05 3.41 -10.40
CA PHE A 3 -8.92 3.35 -9.49
C PHE A 3 -8.19 4.67 -9.42
N LEU A 4 -7.57 4.91 -8.28
CA LEU A 4 -6.71 6.06 -8.02
C LEU A 4 -5.47 5.58 -7.29
N THR A 5 -4.29 5.91 -7.83
CA THR A 5 -3.01 5.51 -7.27
C THR A 5 -2.16 6.74 -6.99
N LYS A 6 -1.46 6.74 -5.85
CA LYS A 6 -0.65 7.87 -5.40
C LYS A 6 0.65 7.43 -4.76
N ILE A 7 1.69 8.21 -4.98
CA ILE A 7 2.89 8.27 -4.14
C ILE A 7 2.87 9.63 -3.47
N SER A 8 2.92 9.67 -2.14
CA SER A 8 2.68 10.90 -1.38
C SER A 8 3.81 11.18 -0.40
N GLN A 9 4.25 12.44 -0.34
CA GLN A 9 5.19 12.93 0.66
C GLN A 9 4.48 13.56 1.86
N THR A 10 3.16 13.64 1.82
CA THR A 10 2.32 14.08 2.94
C THR A 10 1.59 12.89 3.54
N ALA A 11 1.11 13.03 4.78
CA ALA A 11 0.41 11.96 5.48
C ALA A 11 -0.73 11.37 4.64
N LEU A 12 -0.80 10.04 4.60
CA LEU A 12 -1.84 9.34 3.86
C LEU A 12 -3.20 9.51 4.56
N ASN A 13 -4.26 9.66 3.75
CA ASN A 13 -5.60 9.98 4.24
C ASN A 13 -6.54 8.79 4.06
N ILE A 14 -6.90 8.14 5.17
CA ILE A 14 -7.79 6.98 5.17
C ILE A 14 -9.20 7.36 4.71
N GLU A 15 -9.69 8.54 5.11
CA GLU A 15 -11.04 8.99 4.72
C GLU A 15 -11.15 9.18 3.21
N GLU A 16 -10.13 9.78 2.59
CA GLU A 16 -10.05 9.91 1.13
C GLU A 16 -10.13 8.55 0.45
N ALA A 17 -9.41 7.58 0.97
CA ALA A 17 -9.41 6.22 0.44
C ALA A 17 -10.80 5.59 0.49
N LEU A 18 -11.47 5.69 1.63
CA LEU A 18 -12.81 5.12 1.82
C LEU A 18 -13.85 5.84 0.96
N GLU A 19 -13.78 7.16 0.82
CA GLU A 19 -14.65 7.92 -0.05
C GLU A 19 -14.49 7.51 -1.51
N PHE A 20 -13.27 7.32 -1.97
CA PHE A 20 -13.02 6.86 -3.33
C PHE A 20 -13.59 5.47 -3.59
N ALA A 21 -13.52 4.59 -2.61
CA ALA A 21 -14.03 3.21 -2.72
C ALA A 21 -15.57 3.14 -2.72
N GLN A 22 -16.26 4.22 -2.38
CA GLN A 22 -17.72 4.25 -2.37
C GLN A 22 -18.31 4.27 -3.77
N ALA A 23 -19.40 3.54 -3.92
CA ALA A 23 -20.32 3.63 -5.05
C ALA A 23 -21.67 3.09 -4.60
N SER A 24 -22.77 3.58 -5.19
CA SER A 24 -24.10 3.13 -4.82
C SER A 24 -24.32 1.62 -5.06
N SER A 25 -23.53 1.03 -5.97
CA SER A 25 -23.58 -0.41 -6.27
C SER A 25 -22.73 -1.26 -5.33
N ASN A 26 -21.91 -0.65 -4.46
CA ASN A 26 -21.02 -1.38 -3.57
C ASN A 26 -21.69 -1.63 -2.22
N GLY A 27 -21.61 -2.89 -1.77
CA GLY A 27 -22.12 -3.30 -0.46
C GLY A 27 -21.06 -3.28 0.63
N CYS A 28 -19.78 -3.10 0.27
CA CYS A 28 -18.69 -3.11 1.23
C CYS A 28 -17.46 -2.40 0.71
N ALA A 29 -16.57 -2.03 1.64
CA ALA A 29 -15.22 -1.60 1.35
C ALA A 29 -14.27 -2.30 2.32
N ASN A 30 -13.16 -2.82 1.79
CA ASN A 30 -12.09 -3.40 2.61
C ASN A 30 -10.92 -2.42 2.62
N LEU A 31 -10.35 -2.20 3.80
CA LEU A 31 -9.26 -1.26 4.02
C LEU A 31 -8.05 -1.98 4.60
N PHE A 32 -6.91 -1.82 3.94
CA PHE A 32 -5.62 -2.24 4.46
C PHE A 32 -4.79 -1.01 4.78
N VAL A 33 -4.28 -0.93 6.01
CA VAL A 33 -3.41 0.15 6.47
C VAL A 33 -2.10 -0.46 6.96
N GLY A 34 -1.01 -0.19 6.23
CA GLY A 34 0.32 -0.59 6.66
C GLY A 34 0.94 0.46 7.57
N LYS A 35 1.53 0.01 8.67
CA LYS A 35 2.13 0.89 9.68
C LYS A 35 3.56 0.51 9.98
N VAL A 36 4.33 1.47 10.48
CA VAL A 36 5.70 1.25 10.93
C VAL A 36 5.68 0.63 12.33
N ARG A 37 6.29 -0.56 12.47
CA ARG A 37 6.41 -1.28 13.73
C ARG A 37 7.70 -0.88 14.46
N ASN A 38 7.71 -1.05 15.78
CA ASN A 38 8.88 -0.74 16.63
C ASN A 38 9.90 -1.89 16.71
N ASN A 39 9.68 -2.99 16.01
CA ASN A 39 10.58 -4.15 16.05
C ASN A 39 10.63 -4.83 14.69
N ASN A 40 11.81 -5.26 14.28
CA ASN A 40 12.01 -6.11 13.12
C ASN A 40 13.12 -7.12 13.41
N LEU A 41 12.80 -8.42 13.32
CA LEU A 41 13.73 -9.51 13.57
C LEU A 41 14.47 -9.38 14.92
N GLY A 42 13.77 -8.96 15.97
CA GLY A 42 14.32 -8.78 17.30
C GLY A 42 15.10 -7.50 17.54
N ARG A 43 15.22 -6.63 16.52
CA ARG A 43 15.90 -5.33 16.64
C ARG A 43 14.89 -4.21 16.86
N GLU A 44 15.21 -3.29 17.74
CA GLU A 44 14.35 -2.12 18.00
C GLU A 44 14.46 -1.11 16.86
N VAL A 45 13.31 -0.79 16.25
CA VAL A 45 13.18 0.15 15.14
C VAL A 45 12.72 1.50 15.68
N LEU A 46 13.39 2.57 15.25
CA LEU A 46 13.05 3.96 15.61
C LEU A 46 12.19 4.64 14.57
N GLY A 47 12.22 4.14 13.34
CA GLY A 47 11.47 4.69 12.22
C GLY A 47 11.88 4.01 10.93
N VAL A 48 11.26 4.42 9.83
CA VAL A 48 11.52 3.88 8.50
C VAL A 48 11.51 5.01 7.49
N SER A 49 12.44 4.96 6.54
CA SER A 49 12.41 5.84 5.36
C SER A 49 12.02 5.03 4.14
N TYR A 50 11.14 5.60 3.32
CA TYR A 50 10.75 5.05 2.03
C TYR A 50 11.17 5.98 0.91
N ASP A 51 11.68 5.41 -0.18
CA ASP A 51 11.93 6.12 -1.42
C ASP A 51 11.28 5.37 -2.57
N ALA A 52 10.93 6.08 -3.63
CA ALA A 52 10.24 5.49 -4.77
C ALA A 52 10.61 6.22 -6.05
N PHE A 53 10.70 5.48 -7.15
CA PHE A 53 10.78 6.06 -8.49
C PHE A 53 9.35 6.28 -8.98
N ASP A 54 8.83 7.49 -8.77
CA ASP A 54 7.41 7.81 -8.85
C ASP A 54 6.73 7.42 -10.18
N PRO A 55 7.25 7.80 -11.37
CA PRO A 55 6.55 7.48 -12.62
C PRO A 55 6.37 5.97 -12.84
N LEU A 56 7.43 5.19 -12.62
CA LEU A 56 7.38 3.75 -12.78
C LEU A 56 6.49 3.11 -11.71
N CYS A 57 6.59 3.59 -10.48
CA CYS A 57 5.78 3.10 -9.37
C CYS A 57 4.28 3.29 -9.66
N ILE A 58 3.88 4.48 -10.09
CA ILE A 58 2.48 4.77 -10.45
C ILE A 58 2.01 3.86 -11.59
N ASN A 59 2.82 3.65 -12.62
CA ASN A 59 2.46 2.75 -13.73
C ASN A 59 2.22 1.33 -13.22
N ILE A 60 3.08 0.83 -12.36
CA ILE A 60 2.94 -0.52 -11.80
C ILE A 60 1.71 -0.62 -10.91
N LEU A 61 1.45 0.36 -10.05
CA LEU A 61 0.25 0.38 -9.23
C LEU A 61 -1.03 0.38 -10.09
N ASN A 62 -1.02 1.14 -11.18
CA ASN A 62 -2.13 1.14 -12.12
C ASN A 62 -2.34 -0.23 -12.79
N GLU A 63 -1.26 -0.88 -13.21
CA GLU A 63 -1.33 -2.24 -13.76
C GLU A 63 -1.91 -3.23 -12.76
N ILE A 64 -1.47 -3.17 -11.52
CA ILE A 64 -1.97 -4.04 -10.46
C ILE A 64 -3.48 -3.83 -10.22
N ALA A 65 -3.92 -2.58 -10.21
CA ALA A 65 -5.34 -2.25 -10.05
C ALA A 65 -6.18 -2.80 -11.22
N ILE A 66 -5.70 -2.64 -12.45
CA ILE A 66 -6.37 -3.17 -13.64
C ILE A 66 -6.45 -4.69 -13.58
N GLU A 67 -5.38 -5.36 -13.18
CA GLU A 67 -5.34 -6.82 -13.02
C GLU A 67 -6.37 -7.29 -11.99
N ALA A 68 -6.47 -6.61 -10.86
CA ALA A 68 -7.41 -6.95 -9.81
C ALA A 68 -8.87 -6.81 -10.29
N ILE A 69 -9.17 -5.74 -11.05
CA ILE A 69 -10.50 -5.53 -11.62
C ILE A 69 -10.87 -6.66 -12.58
N LYS A 70 -9.93 -7.09 -13.42
CA LYS A 70 -10.16 -8.19 -14.37
C LYS A 70 -10.32 -9.54 -13.69
N GLU A 71 -9.53 -9.80 -12.67
CA GLU A 71 -9.46 -11.11 -12.01
C GLU A 71 -10.62 -11.35 -11.05
N PHE A 72 -11.00 -10.34 -10.27
CA PHE A 72 -11.90 -10.56 -9.14
C PHE A 72 -13.32 -10.03 -9.36
N GLU A 73 -13.47 -8.78 -9.82
CA GLU A 73 -14.77 -8.16 -10.01
C GLU A 73 -14.63 -6.90 -10.87
N HIS A 74 -15.32 -6.84 -11.98
CA HIS A 74 -15.19 -5.71 -12.92
C HIS A 74 -15.77 -4.38 -12.39
N ARG A 75 -16.50 -4.40 -11.28
CA ARG A 75 -17.08 -3.20 -10.66
C ARG A 75 -16.31 -2.70 -9.45
N LEU A 76 -15.11 -3.21 -9.22
CA LEU A 76 -14.26 -2.75 -8.11
C LEU A 76 -13.95 -1.27 -8.22
N ARG A 77 -13.88 -0.60 -7.06
CA ARG A 77 -13.28 0.72 -6.92
C ARG A 77 -12.07 0.59 -6.02
N ILE A 78 -10.91 1.00 -6.54
CA ILE A 78 -9.62 0.73 -5.89
C ILE A 78 -8.87 2.03 -5.64
N TYR A 79 -8.44 2.23 -4.40
CA TYR A 79 -7.55 3.32 -4.01
C TYR A 79 -6.26 2.72 -3.44
N VAL A 80 -5.12 3.19 -3.94
CA VAL A 80 -3.80 2.77 -3.43
C VAL A 80 -2.94 3.99 -3.24
N SER A 81 -2.42 4.20 -2.04
CA SER A 81 -1.43 5.24 -1.79
C SER A 81 -0.27 4.67 -0.99
N HIS A 82 0.95 5.11 -1.32
CA HIS A 82 2.15 4.77 -0.58
C HIS A 82 2.90 6.03 -0.19
N PHE A 83 3.42 6.03 1.04
CA PHE A 83 4.20 7.15 1.55
C PHE A 83 5.63 7.13 1.02
N LYS A 84 6.16 8.30 0.72
CA LYS A 84 7.57 8.52 0.35
C LYS A 84 8.15 9.54 1.33
N GLY A 85 9.18 9.15 2.05
CA GLY A 85 9.81 9.97 3.07
C GLY A 85 10.04 9.19 4.36
N LYS A 86 10.32 9.90 5.44
CA LYS A 86 10.59 9.30 6.75
C LYS A 86 9.31 9.23 7.59
N LEU A 87 9.07 8.06 8.17
CA LEU A 87 7.96 7.81 9.09
C LEU A 87 8.49 7.39 10.46
N GLU A 88 7.82 7.88 11.49
CA GLU A 88 8.02 7.42 12.86
C GLU A 88 7.21 6.15 13.14
N ILE A 89 7.43 5.54 14.29
CA ILE A 89 6.67 4.39 14.76
C ILE A 89 5.17 4.72 14.75
N GLY A 90 4.37 3.82 14.21
CA GLY A 90 2.93 4.03 14.04
C GLY A 90 2.55 4.83 12.80
N GLY A 91 3.53 5.38 12.08
CA GLY A 91 3.27 6.09 10.83
C GLY A 91 2.66 5.18 9.76
N ILE A 92 1.79 5.74 8.93
CA ILE A 92 1.09 4.99 7.89
C ILE A 92 1.92 5.00 6.61
N SER A 93 2.36 3.82 6.17
CA SER A 93 3.20 3.66 4.98
C SER A 93 2.40 3.40 3.71
N VAL A 94 1.28 2.71 3.82
CA VAL A 94 0.45 2.33 2.68
C VAL A 94 -1.02 2.27 3.09
N VAL A 95 -1.88 2.73 2.20
CA VAL A 95 -3.33 2.63 2.36
C VAL A 95 -3.91 2.04 1.08
N ILE A 96 -4.66 0.95 1.22
CA ILE A 96 -5.38 0.32 0.12
C ILE A 96 -6.84 0.20 0.53
N ALA A 97 -7.75 0.76 -0.29
CA ALA A 97 -9.18 0.60 -0.09
C ALA A 97 -9.79 -0.02 -1.33
N VAL A 98 -10.61 -1.04 -1.15
CA VAL A 98 -11.29 -1.74 -2.24
C VAL A 98 -12.77 -1.81 -1.95
N GLY A 99 -13.56 -1.10 -2.76
CA GLY A 99 -15.02 -1.18 -2.74
C GLY A 99 -15.52 -2.23 -3.72
N SER A 100 -16.50 -3.01 -3.30
CA SER A 100 -17.04 -4.13 -4.08
C SER A 100 -18.54 -4.31 -3.80
N PRO A 101 -19.32 -4.82 -4.77
CA PRO A 101 -20.72 -5.20 -4.50
C PRO A 101 -20.83 -6.23 -3.38
N HIS A 102 -19.94 -7.22 -3.33
CA HIS A 102 -19.90 -8.29 -2.34
C HIS A 102 -18.51 -8.42 -1.71
N ARG A 103 -18.46 -8.84 -0.46
CA ARG A 103 -17.23 -8.85 0.35
C ARG A 103 -16.11 -9.74 -0.18
N ASP A 104 -16.41 -10.85 -0.80
CA ASP A 104 -15.38 -11.81 -1.23
C ASP A 104 -14.36 -11.15 -2.17
N ALA A 105 -14.85 -10.47 -3.21
CA ALA A 105 -13.97 -9.80 -4.16
C ALA A 105 -13.15 -8.69 -3.51
N SER A 106 -13.70 -7.98 -2.53
CA SER A 106 -12.94 -6.93 -1.84
C SER A 106 -11.79 -7.48 -1.01
N PHE A 107 -12.00 -8.61 -0.31
CA PHE A 107 -10.93 -9.28 0.43
C PHE A 107 -9.84 -9.80 -0.50
N LEU A 108 -10.23 -10.50 -1.56
CA LEU A 108 -9.29 -11.09 -2.52
C LEU A 108 -8.48 -10.02 -3.24
N ALA A 109 -9.14 -8.97 -3.72
CA ALA A 109 -8.46 -7.88 -4.44
C ALA A 109 -7.54 -7.09 -3.53
N CYS A 110 -7.96 -6.80 -2.31
CA CYS A 110 -7.11 -6.07 -1.36
C CYS A 110 -5.84 -6.85 -1.05
N ARG A 111 -5.95 -8.15 -0.80
CA ARG A 111 -4.79 -9.02 -0.57
C ARG A 111 -3.88 -9.09 -1.80
N TYR A 112 -4.46 -9.28 -2.97
CA TYR A 112 -3.71 -9.31 -4.24
C TYR A 112 -2.90 -8.03 -4.43
N ILE A 113 -3.53 -6.88 -4.21
CA ILE A 113 -2.88 -5.58 -4.41
C ILE A 113 -1.69 -5.40 -3.48
N ILE A 114 -1.84 -5.67 -2.18
CA ILE A 114 -0.69 -5.49 -1.27
C ILE A 114 0.45 -6.46 -1.57
N GLU A 115 0.14 -7.70 -1.90
CA GLU A 115 1.17 -8.68 -2.24
C GLU A 115 1.91 -8.32 -3.53
N GLU A 116 1.19 -7.93 -4.58
CA GLU A 116 1.81 -7.54 -5.85
C GLU A 116 2.57 -6.21 -5.74
N LEU A 117 2.07 -5.27 -4.95
CA LEU A 117 2.77 -4.02 -4.67
C LEU A 117 4.16 -4.32 -4.08
N LYS A 118 4.22 -5.18 -3.08
CA LYS A 118 5.48 -5.55 -2.43
C LYS A 118 6.47 -6.25 -3.36
N LYS A 119 5.96 -7.03 -4.30
CA LYS A 119 6.80 -7.74 -5.27
C LYS A 119 7.30 -6.87 -6.41
N ARG A 120 6.48 -5.94 -6.88
CA ARG A 120 6.67 -5.29 -8.19
C ARG A 120 6.96 -3.80 -8.13
N ALA A 121 6.47 -3.10 -7.11
CA ALA A 121 6.63 -1.65 -7.04
C ALA A 121 8.08 -1.27 -6.74
N PRO A 122 8.68 -0.32 -7.49
CA PRO A 122 10.04 0.15 -7.21
C PRO A 122 10.03 1.12 -6.03
N ILE A 123 9.86 0.54 -4.86
CA ILE A 123 9.85 1.22 -3.57
C ILE A 123 10.97 0.63 -2.72
N TRP A 124 11.83 1.49 -2.20
CA TRP A 124 12.94 1.12 -1.32
C TRP A 124 12.60 1.49 0.11
N LYS A 125 13.04 0.64 1.04
CA LYS A 125 12.85 0.81 2.47
C LYS A 125 14.20 0.83 3.17
N LYS A 126 14.36 1.74 4.12
CA LYS A 126 15.51 1.78 5.01
C LYS A 126 15.01 1.90 6.44
N GLU A 127 15.32 0.92 7.27
CA GLU A 127 14.94 0.94 8.68
C GLU A 127 16.00 1.65 9.51
N HIS A 128 15.53 2.48 10.44
CA HIS A 128 16.39 3.20 11.39
C HIS A 128 16.32 2.46 12.71
N TYR A 129 17.37 1.70 13.03
CA TYR A 129 17.46 0.92 14.25
C TYR A 129 18.17 1.70 15.35
N ILE A 130 17.89 1.36 16.60
CA ILE A 130 18.59 1.96 17.75
C ILE A 130 20.10 1.66 17.72
N ASP A 131 20.49 0.54 17.12
CA ASP A 131 21.90 0.12 16.99
C ASP A 131 22.54 0.47 15.65
N GLY A 132 21.91 1.31 14.85
CA GLY A 132 22.40 1.77 13.55
C GLY A 132 21.42 1.49 12.42
N ASP A 133 21.51 2.27 11.35
CA ASP A 133 20.61 2.17 10.21
C ASP A 133 20.93 0.94 9.34
N ASP A 134 19.92 0.42 8.70
CA ASP A 134 20.05 -0.63 7.70
C ASP A 134 20.30 -0.03 6.30
N GLU A 135 20.59 -0.89 5.34
CA GLU A 135 20.72 -0.49 3.95
C GLU A 135 19.35 -0.33 3.29
N TRP A 136 19.32 0.36 2.15
CA TRP A 136 18.11 0.47 1.34
C TRP A 136 17.79 -0.89 0.69
N LEU A 137 16.55 -1.38 0.92
CA LEU A 137 16.04 -2.64 0.39
C LEU A 137 14.85 -2.40 -0.54
N LEU A 138 14.79 -3.14 -1.66
CA LEU A 138 13.63 -3.14 -2.55
C LEU A 138 12.44 -3.86 -1.94
N GLY A 139 11.23 -3.56 -2.42
CA GLY A 139 9.98 -4.11 -1.92
C GLY A 139 9.95 -5.63 -1.83
N HIS A 140 10.50 -6.33 -2.85
CA HIS A 140 10.51 -7.80 -2.85
C HIS A 140 11.38 -8.42 -1.74
N GLU A 141 12.34 -7.68 -1.22
CA GLU A 141 13.17 -8.11 -0.10
C GLU A 141 12.45 -7.93 1.24
N LEU A 142 11.46 -7.04 1.28
CA LEU A 142 10.67 -6.78 2.49
C LEU A 142 9.82 -7.98 2.90
N GLU A 143 9.45 -8.84 1.96
CA GLU A 143 8.66 -10.04 2.24
C GLU A 143 9.40 -11.05 3.12
N LYS A 144 10.72 -10.95 3.19
CA LYS A 144 11.58 -11.84 3.97
C LYS A 144 11.78 -11.38 5.42
N GLN A 145 11.26 -10.23 5.75
CA GLN A 145 11.46 -9.60 7.05
C GLN A 145 10.28 -9.81 8.01
#